data_364e2a0de77bdae88a372b31bdb6b6a9
#
_entry.id   364e2a0de77bdae88a372b31bdb6b6a9
#
_cell.length_a   1.000
_cell.length_b   1.000
_cell.length_c   1.000
_cell.angle_alpha   90.00
_cell.angle_beta   90.00
_cell.angle_gamma   90.00
#
_symmetry.space_group_name_H-M   'P 1'
#
loop_
_entity.id
_entity.type
_entity.pdbx_description
1 polymer ?
#
loop_
_entity_poly.entity_id
_entity_poly.type
_entity_poly.pdbx_seq_one_letter_code
_entity_poly.pdbx_strand_id
1 'polypeptide(L)'
;MSKSLVFNKIPLEEIEIGMSVSYSQTITDADIKSFAGISGDRNAVHLDENYAKSSRFKKRIAHGMMTASYFSALFGTKIPGEGCVYTYQSLNFKRPVYINDTVKAIVTVSNVDLDKRRVKFKTVCEVDNKIVTTGEAELYVPLEFTKIMINDKNELLKYKTQILELFEHSFNSKMDENLWNWAYIDNPNGNPIVSLYFDGVKLVGHYAVIPIKFIYNQKNVDAVLSMTTMVDTAYRKYGIFIEQADEVYAKASELDYKFVCGFPNKKSAPGFKKRLGWTLEEDLYVASFSYDELQQIEKKNYSDSIIFNTQDKKNMEWRLAKPNQNYFKKSNNILKNFEDNCDIIFNGIDFSNLDNDKKYNLLIDHSLNKYLDKKEFDYIFGYRLFDTSFNGVSFKKDLIMSDVF
;
A
#
# COMPACT_ATOMS: atom_id res chain seq x y z
N MET A 1 33.42 -3.08 17.32
CA MET A 1 32.25 -3.67 16.64
C MET A 1 31.27 -4.12 17.70
N SER A 2 30.22 -3.37 17.96
CA SER A 2 29.14 -3.74 18.86
C SER A 2 28.44 -4.96 18.25
N LYS A 3 28.42 -6.10 18.96
CA LYS A 3 27.53 -7.21 18.62
C LYS A 3 26.11 -6.69 18.82
N SER A 4 25.41 -6.39 17.74
CA SER A 4 23.96 -6.16 17.82
C SER A 4 23.34 -7.41 18.43
N LEU A 5 22.58 -7.24 19.50
CA LEU A 5 21.70 -8.29 20.02
C LEU A 5 20.76 -8.66 18.86
N VAL A 6 21.04 -9.79 18.21
CA VAL A 6 20.16 -10.32 17.17
C VAL A 6 18.99 -10.98 17.92
N PHE A 7 17.87 -10.28 17.98
CA PHE A 7 16.62 -10.88 18.44
C PHE A 7 16.13 -11.85 17.35
N ASN A 8 15.60 -12.99 17.77
CA ASN A 8 14.95 -13.90 16.84
C ASN A 8 13.66 -13.25 16.30
N LYS A 9 13.39 -13.54 15.05
CA LYS A 9 12.15 -13.20 14.38
C LYS A 9 11.76 -14.40 13.52
N ILE A 10 10.73 -15.11 13.97
CA ILE A 10 10.28 -16.33 13.31
C ILE A 10 8.96 -15.99 12.58
N PRO A 11 8.92 -16.09 11.23
CA PRO A 11 7.70 -15.92 10.47
C PRO A 11 6.62 -16.88 11.00
N LEU A 12 5.35 -16.42 10.95
CA LEU A 12 4.25 -17.22 11.48
C LEU A 12 4.15 -18.60 10.80
N GLU A 13 4.47 -18.64 9.52
CA GLU A 13 4.43 -19.81 8.65
C GLU A 13 5.47 -20.88 9.02
N GLU A 14 6.50 -20.50 9.78
CA GLU A 14 7.57 -21.38 10.28
C GLU A 14 7.35 -21.81 11.74
N ILE A 15 6.30 -21.28 12.40
CA ILE A 15 5.99 -21.64 13.79
C ILE A 15 5.15 -22.92 13.82
N GLU A 16 5.67 -23.95 14.47
CA GLU A 16 5.02 -25.24 14.59
C GLU A 16 4.52 -25.52 16.01
N ILE A 17 3.41 -26.26 16.11
CA ILE A 17 2.89 -26.72 17.40
C ILE A 17 3.94 -27.61 18.11
N GLY A 18 4.19 -27.34 19.38
CA GLY A 18 5.19 -28.03 20.18
C GLY A 18 6.54 -27.32 20.25
N MET A 19 6.82 -26.32 19.40
CA MET A 19 8.02 -25.48 19.57
C MET A 19 8.01 -24.86 20.96
N SER A 20 9.18 -24.89 21.64
CA SER A 20 9.29 -24.46 23.03
C SER A 20 10.62 -23.75 23.27
N VAL A 21 10.55 -22.68 24.06
CA VAL A 21 11.74 -21.94 24.50
C VAL A 21 11.65 -21.64 26.00
N SER A 22 12.80 -21.41 26.62
CA SER A 22 12.89 -21.11 28.04
C SER A 22 13.87 -19.99 28.37
N TYR A 23 13.66 -19.38 29.52
CA TYR A 23 14.50 -18.37 30.15
C TYR A 23 14.57 -18.64 31.65
N SER A 24 15.76 -18.48 32.25
CA SER A 24 15.94 -18.67 33.70
C SER A 24 16.53 -17.43 34.34
N GLN A 25 15.97 -17.05 35.50
CA GLN A 25 16.38 -15.89 36.28
C GLN A 25 16.32 -16.22 37.77
N THR A 26 17.43 -15.97 38.48
CA THR A 26 17.46 -16.04 39.94
C THR A 26 16.88 -14.77 40.53
N ILE A 27 15.93 -14.90 41.45
CA ILE A 27 15.26 -13.78 42.09
C ILE A 27 16.17 -13.17 43.13
N THR A 28 16.46 -11.88 43.01
CA THR A 28 17.24 -11.12 44.02
C THR A 28 16.32 -10.17 44.84
N ASP A 29 16.81 -9.68 45.98
CA ASP A 29 16.16 -8.63 46.74
C ASP A 29 16.00 -7.34 45.92
N ALA A 30 17.00 -7.02 45.10
CA ALA A 30 16.94 -5.87 44.22
C ALA A 30 15.83 -5.97 43.16
N ASP A 31 15.59 -7.16 42.61
CA ASP A 31 14.53 -7.39 41.64
C ASP A 31 13.15 -7.16 42.24
N ILE A 32 12.91 -7.68 43.46
CA ILE A 32 11.66 -7.48 44.17
C ILE A 32 11.40 -6.00 44.46
N LYS A 33 12.43 -5.26 44.96
CA LYS A 33 12.31 -3.84 45.23
C LYS A 33 12.09 -3.01 43.93
N SER A 34 12.79 -3.35 42.86
CA SER A 34 12.59 -2.71 41.56
C SER A 34 11.19 -2.95 41.03
N PHE A 35 10.69 -4.20 41.10
CA PHE A 35 9.34 -4.52 40.69
C PHE A 35 8.27 -3.81 41.53
N ALA A 36 8.46 -3.73 42.85
CA ALA A 36 7.59 -2.97 43.73
C ALA A 36 7.56 -1.46 43.38
N GLY A 37 8.70 -0.91 42.93
CA GLY A 37 8.79 0.46 42.44
C GLY A 37 8.02 0.69 41.14
N ILE A 38 8.16 -0.21 40.18
CA ILE A 38 7.55 -0.11 38.85
C ILE A 38 6.06 -0.42 38.92
N SER A 39 5.65 -1.48 39.60
CA SER A 39 4.24 -1.90 39.70
C SER A 39 3.40 -1.11 40.69
N GLY A 40 4.05 -0.46 41.67
CA GLY A 40 3.39 0.16 42.80
C GLY A 40 2.92 -0.84 43.90
N ASP A 41 3.11 -2.16 43.69
CA ASP A 41 2.75 -3.20 44.66
C ASP A 41 3.79 -3.27 45.78
N ARG A 42 3.52 -2.57 46.86
CA ARG A 42 4.33 -2.49 48.10
C ARG A 42 3.77 -3.33 49.21
N ASN A 43 3.05 -4.41 48.91
CA ASN A 43 2.52 -5.31 49.93
C ASN A 43 3.66 -5.81 50.86
N ALA A 44 3.47 -5.72 52.16
CA ALA A 44 4.49 -6.03 53.15
C ALA A 44 5.04 -7.46 53.04
N VAL A 45 4.28 -8.40 52.50
CA VAL A 45 4.73 -9.80 52.29
C VAL A 45 5.93 -9.87 51.32
N HIS A 46 6.14 -8.86 50.46
CA HIS A 46 7.26 -8.76 49.55
C HIS A 46 8.45 -7.99 50.13
N LEU A 47 8.20 -6.98 50.96
CA LEU A 47 9.20 -5.99 51.32
C LEU A 47 9.62 -6.02 52.81
N ASP A 48 8.74 -6.52 53.73
CA ASP A 48 8.97 -6.52 55.15
C ASP A 48 9.22 -7.95 55.66
N GLU A 49 10.44 -8.20 56.16
CA GLU A 49 10.83 -9.49 56.70
C GLU A 49 10.05 -9.92 57.95
N ASN A 50 9.75 -8.95 58.86
CA ASN A 50 9.03 -9.26 60.08
C ASN A 50 7.55 -9.61 59.81
N TYR A 51 6.94 -8.87 58.89
CA TYR A 51 5.59 -9.19 58.41
C TYR A 51 5.56 -10.56 57.72
N ALA A 52 6.50 -10.84 56.85
CA ALA A 52 6.58 -12.10 56.10
C ALA A 52 6.78 -13.32 57.00
N LYS A 53 7.59 -13.20 58.08
CA LYS A 53 7.77 -14.25 59.12
C LYS A 53 6.46 -14.61 59.82
N SER A 54 5.60 -13.64 60.05
CA SER A 54 4.30 -13.86 60.70
C SER A 54 3.25 -14.42 59.74
N SER A 55 3.45 -14.24 58.43
CA SER A 55 2.54 -14.72 57.39
C SER A 55 2.64 -16.24 57.17
N ARG A 56 1.69 -16.78 56.39
CA ARG A 56 1.70 -18.19 55.98
C ARG A 56 2.96 -18.57 55.15
N PHE A 57 3.64 -17.60 54.56
CA PHE A 57 4.82 -17.83 53.71
C PHE A 57 6.13 -17.95 54.49
N LYS A 58 6.17 -17.44 55.73
CA LYS A 58 7.33 -17.49 56.66
C LYS A 58 8.58 -16.75 56.20
N LYS A 59 8.65 -16.31 54.95
CA LYS A 59 9.74 -15.53 54.34
C LYS A 59 9.14 -14.60 53.29
N ARG A 60 9.88 -13.56 52.93
CA ARG A 60 9.48 -12.70 51.80
C ARG A 60 9.39 -13.50 50.52
N ILE A 61 8.37 -13.23 49.72
CA ILE A 61 8.13 -13.88 48.43
C ILE A 61 8.23 -12.86 47.29
N ALA A 62 8.56 -13.34 46.12
CA ALA A 62 8.50 -12.55 44.87
C ALA A 62 7.05 -12.25 44.49
N HIS A 63 6.82 -11.15 43.80
CA HIS A 63 5.54 -10.86 43.18
C HIS A 63 5.24 -11.89 42.10
N GLY A 64 4.04 -12.45 42.09
CA GLY A 64 3.64 -13.41 41.06
C GLY A 64 3.75 -12.83 39.63
N MET A 65 3.30 -11.56 39.47
CA MET A 65 3.39 -10.87 38.21
C MET A 65 4.83 -10.62 37.72
N MET A 66 5.81 -10.48 38.63
CA MET A 66 7.21 -10.37 38.29
C MET A 66 7.70 -11.64 37.59
N THR A 67 7.40 -12.82 38.15
CA THR A 67 7.78 -14.09 37.51
C THR A 67 7.07 -14.32 36.16
N ALA A 68 5.81 -13.87 36.06
CA ALA A 68 5.05 -13.93 34.81
C ALA A 68 5.60 -13.00 33.73
N SER A 69 6.24 -11.88 34.08
CA SER A 69 6.86 -10.96 33.11
C SER A 69 7.96 -11.61 32.28
N TYR A 70 8.56 -12.73 32.75
CA TYR A 70 9.56 -13.47 31.98
C TYR A 70 9.00 -14.10 30.69
N PHE A 71 7.67 -14.34 30.62
CA PHE A 71 7.03 -14.76 29.36
C PHE A 71 7.14 -13.66 28.31
N SER A 72 7.00 -12.38 28.69
CA SER A 72 7.15 -11.26 27.77
C SER A 72 8.57 -11.21 27.16
N ALA A 73 9.60 -11.49 27.96
CA ALA A 73 10.96 -11.57 27.45
C ALA A 73 11.11 -12.70 26.41
N LEU A 74 10.52 -13.88 26.66
CA LEU A 74 10.57 -15.00 25.72
C LEU A 74 9.84 -14.67 24.41
N PHE A 75 8.67 -14.05 24.49
CA PHE A 75 7.87 -13.70 23.32
C PHE A 75 8.53 -12.63 22.47
N GLY A 76 9.05 -11.57 23.08
CA GLY A 76 9.65 -10.46 22.34
C GLY A 76 11.05 -10.73 21.80
N THR A 77 11.74 -11.78 22.31
CA THR A 77 13.16 -12.01 21.94
C THR A 77 13.45 -13.38 21.32
N LYS A 78 12.54 -14.36 21.50
CA LYS A 78 12.79 -15.75 21.06
C LYS A 78 11.73 -16.31 20.14
N ILE A 79 10.43 -16.33 20.53
CA ILE A 79 9.34 -16.93 19.76
C ILE A 79 7.98 -16.23 20.05
N PRO A 80 7.31 -15.62 19.09
CA PRO A 80 7.69 -15.36 17.70
C PRO A 80 8.90 -14.44 17.55
N GLY A 81 9.22 -13.62 18.56
CA GLY A 81 10.34 -12.70 18.54
C GLY A 81 9.92 -11.28 18.15
N GLU A 82 10.83 -10.54 17.54
CA GLU A 82 10.68 -9.11 17.25
C GLU A 82 9.42 -8.79 16.45
N GLY A 83 8.71 -7.73 16.86
CA GLY A 83 7.51 -7.23 16.18
C GLY A 83 6.21 -7.94 16.54
N CYS A 84 6.22 -9.03 17.30
CA CYS A 84 4.98 -9.67 17.75
C CYS A 84 4.22 -8.79 18.76
N VAL A 85 2.89 -8.93 18.79
CA VAL A 85 2.02 -8.20 19.71
C VAL A 85 1.40 -9.16 20.70
N TYR A 86 1.64 -8.93 21.99
CA TYR A 86 1.10 -9.71 23.10
C TYR A 86 -0.37 -9.32 23.33
N THR A 87 -1.32 -10.22 23.04
CA THR A 87 -2.75 -9.88 23.03
C THR A 87 -3.55 -10.47 24.18
N TYR A 88 -3.07 -11.59 24.77
CA TYR A 88 -3.77 -12.23 25.87
C TYR A 88 -2.80 -13.01 26.77
N GLN A 89 -3.11 -13.05 28.08
CA GLN A 89 -2.47 -13.91 29.06
C GLN A 89 -3.45 -14.29 30.17
N SER A 90 -3.53 -15.57 30.50
CA SER A 90 -4.10 -16.07 31.76
C SER A 90 -3.00 -16.52 32.72
N LEU A 91 -3.20 -16.39 34.02
CA LEU A 91 -2.23 -16.76 35.02
C LEU A 91 -2.88 -17.48 36.21
N ASN A 92 -2.24 -18.57 36.64
CA ASN A 92 -2.56 -19.32 37.85
C ASN A 92 -1.31 -19.46 38.70
N PHE A 93 -1.25 -18.75 39.83
CA PHE A 93 -0.16 -18.83 40.81
C PHE A 93 -0.35 -20.02 41.73
N LYS A 94 0.48 -21.04 41.61
CA LYS A 94 0.37 -22.32 42.32
C LYS A 94 1.18 -22.37 43.62
N ARG A 95 2.37 -21.79 43.63
CA ARG A 95 3.31 -21.82 44.74
C ARG A 95 4.06 -20.49 44.86
N PRO A 96 4.47 -20.11 46.11
CA PRO A 96 5.32 -18.95 46.33
C PRO A 96 6.71 -19.17 45.72
N VAL A 97 7.35 -18.08 45.29
CA VAL A 97 8.74 -18.02 44.84
C VAL A 97 9.47 -17.15 45.86
N TYR A 98 10.63 -17.61 46.33
CA TYR A 98 11.42 -16.93 47.37
C TYR A 98 12.65 -16.24 46.79
N ILE A 99 13.27 -15.37 47.57
CA ILE A 99 14.58 -14.78 47.22
C ILE A 99 15.59 -15.91 47.10
N ASN A 100 16.46 -15.84 46.09
CA ASN A 100 17.45 -16.83 45.66
C ASN A 100 16.86 -18.05 44.93
N ASP A 101 15.56 -18.18 44.78
CA ASP A 101 15.02 -19.19 43.86
C ASP A 101 15.34 -18.81 42.42
N THR A 102 15.72 -19.82 41.61
CA THR A 102 15.85 -19.64 40.16
C THR A 102 14.57 -20.06 39.46
N VAL A 103 13.88 -19.09 38.90
CA VAL A 103 12.67 -19.32 38.11
C VAL A 103 13.04 -19.64 36.67
N LYS A 104 12.59 -20.78 36.17
CA LYS A 104 12.63 -21.15 34.75
C LYS A 104 11.26 -20.93 34.14
N ALA A 105 11.16 -19.90 33.29
CA ALA A 105 9.96 -19.63 32.48
C ALA A 105 10.07 -20.43 31.18
N ILE A 106 8.95 -21.06 30.76
CA ILE A 106 8.85 -21.91 29.57
C ILE A 106 7.58 -21.51 28.84
N VAL A 107 7.68 -21.31 27.52
CA VAL A 107 6.53 -21.11 26.64
C VAL A 107 6.57 -22.19 25.54
N THR A 108 5.42 -22.80 25.27
CA THR A 108 5.28 -23.89 24.28
C THR A 108 4.12 -23.60 23.38
N VAL A 109 4.33 -23.60 22.07
CA VAL A 109 3.28 -23.38 21.06
C VAL A 109 2.19 -24.47 21.18
N SER A 110 0.95 -24.05 21.34
CA SER A 110 -0.20 -24.94 21.46
C SER A 110 -1.15 -24.88 20.28
N ASN A 111 -1.17 -23.78 19.54
CA ASN A 111 -1.98 -23.60 18.34
C ASN A 111 -1.41 -22.49 17.45
N VAL A 112 -1.57 -22.61 16.13
CA VAL A 112 -1.23 -21.59 15.13
C VAL A 112 -2.45 -21.36 14.25
N ASP A 113 -2.89 -20.12 14.11
CA ASP A 113 -3.98 -19.66 13.26
C ASP A 113 -3.38 -18.72 12.20
N LEU A 114 -3.13 -19.25 11.00
CA LEU A 114 -2.51 -18.51 9.90
C LEU A 114 -3.44 -17.39 9.40
N ASP A 115 -4.75 -17.64 9.35
CA ASP A 115 -5.72 -16.67 8.81
C ASP A 115 -5.84 -15.43 9.69
N LYS A 116 -5.84 -15.62 11.01
CA LYS A 116 -5.89 -14.53 12.00
C LYS A 116 -4.52 -14.04 12.42
N ARG A 117 -3.46 -14.67 11.94
CA ARG A 117 -2.07 -14.41 12.31
C ARG A 117 -1.85 -14.47 13.82
N ARG A 118 -2.39 -15.53 14.46
CA ARG A 118 -2.36 -15.73 15.92
C ARG A 118 -1.61 -17.00 16.28
N VAL A 119 -0.81 -16.92 17.35
CA VAL A 119 -0.15 -18.08 17.97
C VAL A 119 -0.58 -18.15 19.41
N LYS A 120 -1.03 -19.34 19.85
CA LYS A 120 -1.33 -19.62 21.26
C LYS A 120 -0.22 -20.42 21.89
N PHE A 121 0.05 -20.14 23.14
CA PHE A 121 1.09 -20.76 23.93
C PHE A 121 0.54 -21.28 25.26
N LYS A 122 1.07 -22.43 25.71
CA LYS A 122 1.06 -22.79 27.14
C LYS A 122 2.26 -22.11 27.78
N THR A 123 2.03 -21.51 28.97
CA THR A 123 3.07 -20.80 29.73
C THR A 123 3.22 -21.42 31.11
N VAL A 124 4.48 -21.72 31.50
CA VAL A 124 4.81 -22.35 32.77
C VAL A 124 6.01 -21.67 33.38
N CYS A 125 5.96 -21.38 34.71
CA CYS A 125 7.16 -21.11 35.50
C CYS A 125 7.41 -22.25 36.49
N GLU A 126 8.68 -22.63 36.60
CA GLU A 126 9.15 -23.70 37.51
C GLU A 126 10.26 -23.19 38.42
N VAL A 127 10.33 -23.73 39.65
CA VAL A 127 11.46 -23.63 40.58
C VAL A 127 11.77 -25.06 41.03
N ASP A 128 13.01 -25.52 40.90
CA ASP A 128 13.42 -26.88 41.24
C ASP A 128 12.51 -27.97 40.68
N ASN A 129 12.11 -27.82 39.40
CA ASN A 129 11.18 -28.69 38.67
C ASN A 129 9.75 -28.74 39.27
N LYS A 130 9.38 -27.81 40.16
CA LYS A 130 8.05 -27.67 40.68
C LYS A 130 7.36 -26.48 40.03
N ILE A 131 6.19 -26.70 39.44
CA ILE A 131 5.40 -25.66 38.82
C ILE A 131 4.98 -24.62 39.85
N VAL A 132 5.35 -23.35 39.63
CA VAL A 132 4.97 -22.22 40.49
C VAL A 132 3.88 -21.36 39.84
N THR A 133 3.86 -21.26 38.51
CA THR A 133 2.85 -20.52 37.74
C THR A 133 2.49 -21.29 36.46
N THR A 134 1.22 -21.26 36.06
CA THR A 134 0.76 -21.78 34.76
C THR A 134 -0.17 -20.78 34.11
N GLY A 135 -0.29 -20.84 32.79
CA GLY A 135 -1.24 -20.02 32.05
C GLY A 135 -1.24 -20.31 30.55
N GLU A 136 -1.95 -19.47 29.84
CA GLU A 136 -2.00 -19.48 28.37
C GLU A 136 -1.80 -18.06 27.86
N ALA A 137 -1.12 -17.93 26.73
CA ALA A 137 -0.92 -16.65 26.05
C ALA A 137 -1.39 -16.72 24.62
N GLU A 138 -1.75 -15.58 24.05
CA GLU A 138 -1.99 -15.41 22.63
C GLU A 138 -1.23 -14.19 22.10
N LEU A 139 -0.55 -14.37 20.98
CA LEU A 139 0.21 -13.34 20.33
C LEU A 139 -0.29 -13.16 18.88
N TYR A 140 -0.29 -11.93 18.42
CA TYR A 140 -0.43 -11.59 17.00
C TYR A 140 0.95 -11.42 16.39
N VAL A 141 1.18 -12.07 15.24
CA VAL A 141 2.43 -11.97 14.46
C VAL A 141 2.12 -11.18 13.20
N PRO A 142 2.58 -9.92 13.09
CA PRO A 142 2.34 -9.09 11.90
C PRO A 142 2.90 -9.75 10.64
N LEU A 143 2.24 -9.52 9.51
CA LEU A 143 2.77 -9.83 8.21
C LEU A 143 3.78 -8.75 7.82
N GLU A 144 4.91 -9.16 7.31
CA GLU A 144 5.92 -8.26 6.76
C GLU A 144 6.10 -8.51 5.29
N PHE A 145 6.16 -7.40 4.56
CA PHE A 145 6.37 -7.43 3.12
C PHE A 145 7.81 -7.06 2.79
N THR A 146 8.42 -7.81 1.90
CA THR A 146 9.62 -7.33 1.20
C THR A 146 9.18 -6.27 0.19
N LYS A 147 9.75 -5.07 0.31
CA LYS A 147 9.41 -3.90 -0.50
C LYS A 147 10.54 -3.59 -1.46
N ILE A 148 10.20 -3.40 -2.73
CA ILE A 148 11.16 -3.06 -3.78
C ILE A 148 10.65 -1.83 -4.52
N MET A 149 11.45 -0.76 -4.52
CA MET A 149 11.20 0.44 -5.31
C MET A 149 12.07 0.39 -6.58
N ILE A 150 11.45 0.46 -7.75
CA ILE A 150 12.13 0.36 -9.03
C ILE A 150 11.94 1.67 -9.81
N ASN A 151 13.06 2.22 -10.30
CA ASN A 151 13.08 3.36 -11.21
C ASN A 151 14.08 3.12 -12.35
N ASP A 152 14.15 1.89 -12.82
CA ASP A 152 14.97 1.46 -13.96
C ASP A 152 14.23 0.41 -14.78
N LYS A 153 14.22 0.57 -16.11
CA LYS A 153 13.49 -0.32 -17.03
C LYS A 153 14.06 -1.73 -17.05
N ASN A 154 15.40 -1.87 -16.98
CA ASN A 154 16.06 -3.18 -17.04
C ASN A 154 15.86 -3.95 -15.71
N GLU A 155 15.81 -3.23 -14.59
CA GLU A 155 15.47 -3.82 -13.30
C GLU A 155 14.01 -4.29 -13.30
N LEU A 156 13.08 -3.48 -13.81
CA LEU A 156 11.67 -3.83 -13.87
C LEU A 156 11.40 -5.08 -14.73
N LEU A 157 12.15 -5.30 -15.80
CA LEU A 157 12.05 -6.49 -16.64
C LEU A 157 12.23 -7.80 -15.86
N LYS A 158 12.99 -7.82 -14.78
CA LYS A 158 13.20 -9.01 -13.94
C LYS A 158 11.91 -9.48 -13.26
N TYR A 159 10.97 -8.58 -13.05
CA TYR A 159 9.69 -8.82 -12.37
C TYR A 159 8.50 -8.92 -13.30
N LYS A 160 8.71 -8.79 -14.63
CA LYS A 160 7.64 -8.75 -15.63
C LYS A 160 6.67 -9.93 -15.48
N THR A 161 7.17 -11.15 -15.39
CA THR A 161 6.34 -12.36 -15.27
C THR A 161 5.43 -12.29 -14.05
N GLN A 162 5.98 -11.98 -12.88
CA GLN A 162 5.22 -11.87 -11.63
C GLN A 162 4.18 -10.73 -11.67
N ILE A 163 4.51 -9.61 -12.34
CA ILE A 163 3.58 -8.49 -12.54
C ILE A 163 2.40 -8.92 -13.41
N LEU A 164 2.65 -9.64 -14.52
CA LEU A 164 1.61 -10.14 -15.40
C LEU A 164 0.73 -11.20 -14.71
N GLU A 165 1.31 -12.08 -13.90
CA GLU A 165 0.57 -13.04 -13.07
C GLU A 165 -0.33 -12.33 -12.05
N LEU A 166 0.19 -11.32 -11.34
CA LEU A 166 -0.60 -10.52 -10.40
C LEU A 166 -1.74 -9.78 -11.12
N PHE A 167 -1.50 -9.30 -12.36
CA PHE A 167 -2.53 -8.65 -13.17
C PHE A 167 -3.66 -9.65 -13.50
N GLU A 168 -3.33 -10.83 -14.01
CA GLU A 168 -4.31 -11.86 -14.34
C GLU A 168 -5.15 -12.24 -13.11
N HIS A 169 -4.51 -12.41 -11.95
CA HIS A 169 -5.18 -12.68 -10.68
C HIS A 169 -6.10 -11.54 -10.21
N SER A 170 -5.67 -10.28 -10.40
CA SER A 170 -6.38 -9.11 -9.88
C SER A 170 -7.58 -8.70 -10.73
N PHE A 171 -7.50 -8.90 -12.05
CA PHE A 171 -8.49 -8.43 -13.03
C PHE A 171 -9.21 -9.57 -13.76
N ASN A 172 -8.84 -10.83 -13.51
CA ASN A 172 -9.37 -12.02 -14.21
C ASN A 172 -9.26 -11.90 -15.74
N SER A 173 -8.17 -11.30 -16.21
CA SER A 173 -7.86 -11.02 -17.62
C SER A 173 -6.36 -10.95 -17.82
N LYS A 174 -5.86 -11.44 -18.94
CA LYS A 174 -4.44 -11.33 -19.30
C LYS A 174 -4.11 -9.95 -19.82
N MET A 175 -3.01 -9.38 -19.36
CA MET A 175 -2.45 -8.17 -19.95
C MET A 175 -1.69 -8.53 -21.22
N ASP A 176 -1.91 -7.77 -22.30
CA ASP A 176 -1.10 -7.86 -23.52
C ASP A 176 0.34 -7.42 -23.19
N GLU A 177 1.31 -8.29 -23.49
CA GLU A 177 2.73 -8.00 -23.23
C GLU A 177 3.25 -6.82 -24.05
N ASN A 178 2.72 -6.57 -25.25
CA ASN A 178 3.07 -5.41 -26.04
C ASN A 178 2.58 -4.12 -25.37
N LEU A 179 1.38 -4.15 -24.77
CA LEU A 179 0.84 -3.03 -24.00
C LEU A 179 1.70 -2.76 -22.75
N TRP A 180 2.15 -3.81 -22.06
CA TRP A 180 3.05 -3.68 -20.92
C TRP A 180 4.40 -3.07 -21.35
N ASN A 181 5.00 -3.58 -22.46
CA ASN A 181 6.25 -3.03 -23.00
C ASN A 181 6.09 -1.56 -23.39
N TRP A 182 5.03 -1.22 -24.13
CA TRP A 182 4.71 0.16 -24.52
C TRP A 182 4.67 1.10 -23.31
N ALA A 183 3.99 0.68 -22.23
CA ALA A 183 3.81 1.53 -21.05
C ALA A 183 5.12 1.73 -20.27
N TYR A 184 5.83 0.62 -20.00
CA TYR A 184 6.91 0.62 -19.04
C TYR A 184 8.32 0.66 -19.65
N ILE A 185 8.49 0.11 -20.86
CA ILE A 185 9.82 -0.04 -21.48
C ILE A 185 10.04 0.99 -22.59
N ASP A 186 9.06 1.12 -23.50
CA ASP A 186 9.21 1.93 -24.72
C ASP A 186 8.94 3.43 -24.48
N ASN A 187 8.45 3.81 -23.30
CA ASN A 187 8.15 5.20 -22.95
C ASN A 187 9.43 6.07 -23.01
N PRO A 188 9.52 7.07 -23.92
CA PRO A 188 10.70 7.89 -24.08
C PRO A 188 10.82 9.01 -23.04
N ASN A 189 9.78 9.25 -22.24
CA ASN A 189 9.71 10.38 -21.32
C ASN A 189 10.50 10.14 -20.03
N GLY A 190 10.98 8.93 -19.78
CA GLY A 190 11.77 8.56 -18.61
C GLY A 190 11.55 7.12 -18.16
N ASN A 191 12.05 6.81 -16.98
CA ASN A 191 11.85 5.51 -16.34
C ASN A 191 10.52 5.48 -15.56
N PRO A 192 9.81 4.33 -15.53
CA PRO A 192 8.69 4.16 -14.64
C PRO A 192 9.13 4.17 -13.17
N ILE A 193 8.23 4.54 -12.28
CA ILE A 193 8.44 4.40 -10.83
C ILE A 193 7.45 3.35 -10.36
N VAL A 194 7.96 2.25 -9.82
CA VAL A 194 7.15 1.08 -9.47
C VAL A 194 7.48 0.62 -8.05
N SER A 195 6.48 0.46 -7.21
CA SER A 195 6.59 -0.19 -5.90
C SER A 195 6.02 -1.60 -5.97
N LEU A 196 6.82 -2.59 -5.58
CA LEU A 196 6.48 -4.00 -5.53
C LEU A 196 6.52 -4.51 -4.09
N TYR A 197 5.47 -5.19 -3.64
CA TYR A 197 5.38 -5.81 -2.31
C TYR A 197 5.27 -7.31 -2.44
N PHE A 198 6.14 -8.03 -1.73
CA PHE A 198 6.22 -9.49 -1.73
C PHE A 198 5.91 -10.05 -0.35
N ASP A 199 5.14 -11.12 -0.34
CA ASP A 199 5.04 -12.05 0.78
C ASP A 199 5.90 -13.29 0.42
N GLY A 200 7.08 -13.40 1.05
CA GLY A 200 8.11 -14.33 0.60
C GLY A 200 8.50 -14.10 -0.86
N VAL A 201 8.23 -15.07 -1.71
CA VAL A 201 8.51 -14.99 -3.16
C VAL A 201 7.31 -14.53 -3.99
N LYS A 202 6.12 -14.46 -3.40
CA LYS A 202 4.88 -14.10 -4.09
C LYS A 202 4.74 -12.59 -4.18
N LEU A 203 4.59 -12.04 -5.38
CA LEU A 203 4.21 -10.63 -5.57
C LEU A 203 2.73 -10.45 -5.19
N VAL A 204 2.46 -9.57 -4.22
CA VAL A 204 1.12 -9.33 -3.67
C VAL A 204 0.62 -7.90 -3.87
N GLY A 205 1.50 -6.97 -4.20
CA GLY A 205 1.16 -5.58 -4.46
C GLY A 205 2.03 -4.96 -5.54
N HIS A 206 1.41 -4.18 -6.42
CA HIS A 206 2.05 -3.42 -7.49
C HIS A 206 1.36 -2.06 -7.60
N TYR A 207 2.12 -1.00 -7.48
CA TYR A 207 1.70 0.36 -7.79
C TYR A 207 2.73 1.00 -8.72
N ALA A 208 2.27 1.55 -9.84
CA ALA A 208 3.15 2.13 -10.84
C ALA A 208 2.67 3.49 -11.33
N VAL A 209 3.64 4.34 -11.64
CA VAL A 209 3.43 5.55 -12.42
C VAL A 209 4.44 5.59 -13.57
N ILE A 210 4.01 6.11 -14.72
CA ILE A 210 4.85 6.30 -15.89
C ILE A 210 4.99 7.80 -16.22
N PRO A 211 6.15 8.26 -16.68
CA PRO A 211 6.36 9.64 -17.09
C PRO A 211 5.47 10.05 -18.26
N ILE A 212 4.91 11.25 -18.17
CA ILE A 212 4.05 11.86 -19.17
C ILE A 212 4.32 13.37 -19.22
N LYS A 213 4.23 13.98 -20.41
CA LYS A 213 4.56 15.38 -20.62
C LYS A 213 3.34 16.25 -20.87
N PHE A 214 3.35 17.39 -20.23
CA PHE A 214 2.37 18.46 -20.38
C PHE A 214 3.03 19.78 -20.78
N ILE A 215 2.21 20.75 -21.14
CA ILE A 215 2.59 22.16 -21.35
C ILE A 215 1.72 23.04 -20.47
N TYR A 216 2.32 24.01 -19.81
CA TYR A 216 1.65 25.10 -19.13
C TYR A 216 2.42 26.40 -19.38
N ASN A 217 1.73 27.45 -19.82
CA ASN A 217 2.33 28.76 -20.17
C ASN A 217 3.54 28.58 -21.12
N GLN A 218 3.39 27.77 -22.16
CA GLN A 218 4.42 27.46 -23.18
C GLN A 218 5.67 26.75 -22.62
N LYS A 219 5.67 26.31 -21.37
CA LYS A 219 6.77 25.56 -20.75
C LYS A 219 6.40 24.09 -20.60
N ASN A 220 7.39 23.23 -20.77
CA ASN A 220 7.23 21.82 -20.49
C ASN A 220 6.99 21.60 -19.00
N VAL A 221 6.08 20.68 -18.70
CA VAL A 221 5.76 20.23 -17.34
C VAL A 221 5.85 18.71 -17.33
N ASP A 222 6.81 18.19 -16.60
CA ASP A 222 7.00 16.76 -16.42
C ASP A 222 6.09 16.27 -15.26
N ALA A 223 5.30 15.25 -15.55
CA ALA A 223 4.38 14.66 -14.61
C ALA A 223 4.37 13.13 -14.74
N VAL A 224 3.62 12.45 -13.91
CA VAL A 224 3.47 11.00 -13.99
C VAL A 224 2.00 10.59 -14.07
N LEU A 225 1.73 9.57 -14.86
CA LEU A 225 0.42 8.94 -15.00
C LEU A 225 0.36 7.69 -14.13
N SER A 226 -0.58 7.66 -13.18
CA SER A 226 -0.86 6.48 -12.36
C SER A 226 -1.60 5.43 -13.19
N MET A 227 -1.06 4.22 -13.23
CA MET A 227 -1.66 3.10 -13.95
C MET A 227 -1.37 1.76 -13.27
N THR A 228 -2.19 0.77 -13.60
CA THR A 228 -1.99 -0.64 -13.20
C THR A 228 -1.79 -0.83 -11.70
N THR A 229 -2.68 -0.24 -10.89
CA THR A 229 -2.69 -0.42 -9.43
C THR A 229 -3.32 -1.77 -9.07
N MET A 230 -2.55 -2.64 -8.43
CA MET A 230 -2.99 -4.00 -8.10
C MET A 230 -2.60 -4.38 -6.68
N VAL A 231 -3.53 -4.99 -5.96
CA VAL A 231 -3.26 -5.71 -4.70
C VAL A 231 -4.03 -7.01 -4.74
N ASP A 232 -3.33 -8.12 -4.53
CA ASP A 232 -3.95 -9.45 -4.42
C ASP A 232 -5.10 -9.40 -3.40
N THR A 233 -6.21 -10.03 -3.73
CA THR A 233 -7.46 -9.92 -2.97
C THR A 233 -7.32 -10.32 -1.51
N ALA A 234 -6.48 -11.32 -1.20
CA ALA A 234 -6.22 -11.77 0.16
C ALA A 234 -5.46 -10.73 1.00
N TYR A 235 -4.75 -9.80 0.33
CA TYR A 235 -3.87 -8.82 0.98
C TYR A 235 -4.43 -7.40 1.05
N ARG A 236 -5.62 -7.13 0.50
CA ARG A 236 -6.23 -5.76 0.48
C ARG A 236 -6.46 -5.15 1.85
N LYS A 237 -6.64 -5.96 2.89
CA LYS A 237 -6.85 -5.52 4.28
C LYS A 237 -5.62 -4.92 4.96
N TYR A 238 -4.41 -5.11 4.39
CA TYR A 238 -3.15 -4.69 5.00
C TYR A 238 -2.69 -3.28 4.63
N GLY A 239 -3.48 -2.52 3.87
CA GLY A 239 -3.14 -1.13 3.54
C GLY A 239 -2.09 -0.95 2.45
N ILE A 240 -1.65 -2.02 1.79
CA ILE A 240 -0.57 -2.04 0.79
C ILE A 240 -0.74 -0.96 -0.27
N PHE A 241 -1.95 -0.79 -0.81
CA PHE A 241 -2.24 0.21 -1.85
C PHE A 241 -1.81 1.63 -1.45
N ILE A 242 -2.13 2.02 -0.21
CA ILE A 242 -1.84 3.38 0.28
C ILE A 242 -0.34 3.56 0.48
N GLU A 243 0.29 2.59 1.12
CA GLU A 243 1.72 2.64 1.41
C GLU A 243 2.56 2.68 0.12
N GLN A 244 2.26 1.82 -0.85
CA GLN A 244 2.92 1.83 -2.17
C GLN A 244 2.74 3.15 -2.91
N ALA A 245 1.52 3.71 -2.89
CA ALA A 245 1.24 4.98 -3.56
C ALA A 245 2.04 6.13 -2.93
N ASP A 246 2.08 6.22 -1.60
CA ASP A 246 2.83 7.27 -0.90
C ASP A 246 4.35 7.14 -1.16
N GLU A 247 4.90 5.93 -1.17
CA GLU A 247 6.31 5.67 -1.54
C GLU A 247 6.62 6.13 -2.98
N VAL A 248 5.75 5.79 -3.93
CA VAL A 248 5.89 6.17 -5.35
C VAL A 248 5.78 7.69 -5.52
N TYR A 249 4.85 8.35 -4.80
CA TYR A 249 4.69 9.80 -4.89
C TYR A 249 5.88 10.54 -4.27
N ALA A 250 6.41 10.04 -3.16
CA ALA A 250 7.63 10.59 -2.57
C ALA A 250 8.80 10.50 -3.57
N LYS A 251 8.96 9.35 -4.25
CA LYS A 251 10.00 9.18 -5.27
C LYS A 251 9.76 10.04 -6.51
N ALA A 252 8.52 10.19 -6.96
CA ALA A 252 8.19 11.07 -8.08
C ALA A 252 8.48 12.55 -7.75
N SER A 253 8.15 13.00 -6.54
CA SER A 253 8.48 14.35 -6.06
C SER A 253 9.99 14.58 -5.95
N GLU A 254 10.75 13.59 -5.46
CA GLU A 254 12.23 13.62 -5.41
C GLU A 254 12.85 13.80 -6.82
N LEU A 255 12.22 13.18 -7.84
CA LEU A 255 12.64 13.26 -9.25
C LEU A 255 12.10 14.50 -9.97
N ASP A 256 11.55 15.48 -9.23
CA ASP A 256 11.05 16.77 -9.71
C ASP A 256 9.83 16.69 -10.65
N TYR A 257 9.09 15.57 -10.65
CA TYR A 257 7.78 15.55 -11.28
C TYR A 257 6.81 16.48 -10.53
N LYS A 258 5.97 17.22 -11.28
CA LYS A 258 5.13 18.29 -10.70
C LYS A 258 3.82 17.79 -10.12
N PHE A 259 3.29 16.70 -10.66
CA PHE A 259 2.07 16.06 -10.17
C PHE A 259 1.96 14.61 -10.67
N VAL A 260 1.08 13.86 -10.03
CA VAL A 260 0.54 12.61 -10.55
C VAL A 260 -0.89 12.86 -11.03
N CYS A 261 -1.26 12.28 -12.17
CA CYS A 261 -2.64 12.25 -12.64
C CYS A 261 -3.07 10.83 -13.02
N GLY A 262 -4.36 10.63 -13.25
CA GLY A 262 -4.90 9.33 -13.67
C GLY A 262 -6.42 9.35 -13.77
N PHE A 263 -6.96 8.19 -14.15
CA PHE A 263 -8.38 7.99 -14.41
C PHE A 263 -8.91 6.84 -13.55
N PRO A 264 -9.09 7.05 -12.23
CA PRO A 264 -9.58 6.03 -11.33
C PRO A 264 -11.01 5.62 -11.68
N ASN A 265 -11.31 4.33 -11.58
CA ASN A 265 -12.68 3.84 -11.72
C ASN A 265 -13.49 4.09 -10.44
N LYS A 266 -14.82 3.92 -10.51
CA LYS A 266 -15.75 4.15 -9.38
C LYS A 266 -15.38 3.36 -8.10
N LYS A 267 -14.71 2.20 -8.22
CA LYS A 267 -14.29 1.39 -7.06
C LYS A 267 -13.03 1.93 -6.39
N SER A 268 -12.08 2.44 -7.16
CA SER A 268 -10.80 2.95 -6.66
C SER A 268 -10.85 4.44 -6.27
N ALA A 269 -11.68 5.24 -6.90
CA ALA A 269 -11.82 6.68 -6.68
C ALA A 269 -11.91 7.10 -5.19
N PRO A 270 -12.72 6.43 -4.32
CA PRO A 270 -12.77 6.79 -2.91
C PRO A 270 -11.43 6.62 -2.18
N GLY A 271 -10.61 5.65 -2.57
CA GLY A 271 -9.26 5.45 -2.02
C GLY A 271 -8.32 6.59 -2.39
N PHE A 272 -8.30 6.97 -3.65
CA PHE A 272 -7.49 8.09 -4.13
C PHE A 272 -7.89 9.41 -3.45
N LYS A 273 -9.18 9.73 -3.38
CA LYS A 273 -9.69 10.97 -2.78
C LYS A 273 -9.45 11.05 -1.27
N LYS A 274 -9.92 10.02 -0.52
CA LYS A 274 -9.96 10.07 0.95
C LYS A 274 -8.63 9.74 1.62
N ARG A 275 -7.78 8.93 0.99
CA ARG A 275 -6.57 8.42 1.61
C ARG A 275 -5.29 8.94 0.99
N LEU A 276 -5.28 9.18 -0.33
CA LEU A 276 -4.11 9.63 -1.07
C LEU A 276 -4.12 11.12 -1.41
N GLY A 277 -5.13 11.87 -0.95
CA GLY A 277 -5.18 13.32 -1.12
C GLY A 277 -5.33 13.80 -2.58
N TRP A 278 -5.95 12.97 -3.43
CA TRP A 278 -6.22 13.36 -4.81
C TRP A 278 -7.41 14.32 -4.89
N THR A 279 -7.28 15.31 -5.75
CA THR A 279 -8.41 16.06 -6.27
C THR A 279 -9.05 15.26 -7.39
N LEU A 280 -10.33 14.91 -7.26
CA LEU A 280 -11.07 14.19 -8.28
C LEU A 280 -12.09 15.10 -8.94
N GLU A 281 -12.13 15.09 -10.25
CA GLU A 281 -13.17 15.65 -11.09
C GLU A 281 -14.08 14.50 -11.55
N GLU A 282 -15.18 14.33 -10.83
CA GLU A 282 -16.14 13.22 -11.01
C GLU A 282 -17.25 13.57 -12.03
N ASP A 283 -17.22 14.78 -12.54
CA ASP A 283 -18.24 15.39 -13.39
C ASP A 283 -17.90 15.28 -14.89
N LEU A 284 -17.05 14.33 -15.27
CA LEU A 284 -16.70 14.08 -16.65
C LEU A 284 -17.52 12.92 -17.21
N TYR A 285 -17.85 13.00 -18.48
CA TYR A 285 -18.49 11.91 -19.22
C TYR A 285 -18.09 11.94 -20.69
N VAL A 286 -18.12 10.79 -21.33
CA VAL A 286 -18.00 10.69 -22.79
C VAL A 286 -19.39 10.76 -23.39
N ALA A 287 -19.59 11.63 -24.37
CA ALA A 287 -20.83 11.78 -25.11
C ALA A 287 -20.65 11.62 -26.60
N SER A 288 -21.66 11.12 -27.30
CA SER A 288 -21.65 10.84 -28.73
C SER A 288 -22.41 11.92 -29.51
N PHE A 289 -21.77 12.48 -30.52
CA PHE A 289 -22.24 13.60 -31.32
C PHE A 289 -22.23 13.27 -32.81
N SER A 290 -23.22 13.72 -33.56
CA SER A 290 -23.15 13.85 -35.02
C SER A 290 -22.18 14.97 -35.40
N TYR A 291 -21.77 15.01 -36.67
CA TYR A 291 -20.91 16.08 -37.19
C TYR A 291 -21.52 17.47 -36.93
N ASP A 292 -22.82 17.68 -37.27
CA ASP A 292 -23.48 18.96 -37.12
C ASP A 292 -23.56 19.43 -35.65
N GLU A 293 -23.75 18.49 -34.75
CA GLU A 293 -23.79 18.78 -33.30
C GLU A 293 -22.42 19.18 -32.76
N LEU A 294 -21.34 18.55 -33.24
CA LEU A 294 -19.97 18.93 -32.88
C LEU A 294 -19.64 20.38 -33.28
N GLN A 295 -20.15 20.85 -34.44
CA GLN A 295 -19.91 22.22 -34.89
C GLN A 295 -20.60 23.27 -33.96
N GLN A 296 -21.60 22.84 -33.17
CA GLN A 296 -22.33 23.70 -32.24
C GLN A 296 -21.72 23.68 -30.82
N ILE A 297 -20.72 22.84 -30.56
CA ILE A 297 -20.05 22.79 -29.27
C ILE A 297 -19.24 24.06 -29.06
N GLU A 298 -19.47 24.70 -27.92
CA GLU A 298 -18.76 25.91 -27.54
C GLU A 298 -17.26 25.66 -27.40
N LYS A 299 -16.45 26.48 -28.08
CA LYS A 299 -15.01 26.39 -28.06
C LYS A 299 -14.45 27.02 -26.78
N LYS A 300 -13.98 26.21 -25.85
CA LYS A 300 -13.33 26.71 -24.65
C LYS A 300 -11.90 27.19 -24.94
N ASN A 301 -11.50 28.28 -24.30
CA ASN A 301 -10.10 28.71 -24.27
C ASN A 301 -9.38 27.98 -23.13
N TYR A 302 -8.26 27.36 -23.43
CA TYR A 302 -7.40 26.63 -22.50
C TYR A 302 -6.02 27.27 -22.33
N SER A 303 -5.86 28.58 -22.63
CA SER A 303 -4.56 29.27 -22.54
C SER A 303 -3.90 29.15 -21.15
N ASP A 304 -4.72 29.14 -20.09
CA ASP A 304 -4.28 29.10 -18.69
C ASP A 304 -4.45 27.71 -18.06
N SER A 305 -4.47 26.67 -18.89
CA SER A 305 -4.65 25.29 -18.43
C SER A 305 -3.39 24.44 -18.70
N ILE A 306 -3.17 23.43 -17.89
CA ILE A 306 -2.19 22.37 -18.15
C ILE A 306 -2.78 21.50 -19.26
N ILE A 307 -2.01 21.34 -20.35
CA ILE A 307 -2.43 20.64 -21.58
C ILE A 307 -1.46 19.52 -21.86
N PHE A 308 -1.92 18.34 -22.31
CA PHE A 308 -1.06 17.26 -22.79
C PHE A 308 -0.13 17.78 -23.92
N ASN A 309 1.17 17.49 -23.80
CA ASN A 309 2.15 18.02 -24.74
C ASN A 309 2.11 17.28 -26.09
N THR A 310 1.37 17.83 -27.05
CA THR A 310 1.31 17.34 -28.43
C THR A 310 2.45 17.88 -29.31
N GLN A 311 3.27 18.80 -28.82
CA GLN A 311 4.39 19.40 -29.57
C GLN A 311 5.68 18.57 -29.41
N ASP A 312 5.82 17.81 -28.32
CA ASP A 312 6.96 16.90 -28.15
C ASP A 312 6.78 15.68 -29.08
N LYS A 313 7.62 15.62 -30.10
CA LYS A 313 7.55 14.59 -31.12
C LYS A 313 7.70 13.17 -30.56
N LYS A 314 8.66 12.95 -29.66
CA LYS A 314 8.92 11.63 -29.06
C LYS A 314 7.74 11.18 -28.18
N ASN A 315 7.21 12.10 -27.37
CA ASN A 315 6.01 11.85 -26.57
C ASN A 315 4.83 11.43 -27.45
N MET A 316 4.62 12.13 -28.56
CA MET A 316 3.54 11.86 -29.50
C MET A 316 3.72 10.55 -30.26
N GLU A 317 4.93 10.28 -30.78
CA GLU A 317 5.24 9.03 -31.47
C GLU A 317 4.97 7.83 -30.58
N TRP A 318 5.47 7.86 -29.33
CA TRP A 318 5.20 6.83 -28.33
C TRP A 318 3.71 6.70 -28.03
N ARG A 319 3.03 7.82 -27.76
CA ARG A 319 1.61 7.78 -27.37
C ARG A 319 0.72 7.19 -28.48
N LEU A 320 1.01 7.51 -29.72
CA LEU A 320 0.27 7.01 -30.89
C LEU A 320 0.69 5.58 -31.32
N ALA A 321 1.79 5.06 -30.78
CA ALA A 321 2.24 3.69 -31.00
C ALA A 321 1.63 2.68 -29.99
N LYS A 322 0.62 3.09 -29.20
CA LYS A 322 -0.06 2.20 -28.26
C LYS A 322 -0.62 0.98 -29.01
N PRO A 323 -0.30 -0.26 -28.56
CA PRO A 323 -0.74 -1.49 -29.21
C PRO A 323 -2.26 -1.60 -29.33
N ASN A 324 -2.69 -2.26 -30.42
CA ASN A 324 -4.12 -2.54 -30.70
C ASN A 324 -4.98 -1.27 -30.87
N GLN A 325 -4.36 -0.12 -31.17
CA GLN A 325 -5.06 1.14 -31.41
C GLN A 325 -4.68 1.72 -32.79
N ASN A 326 -5.68 2.22 -33.51
CA ASN A 326 -5.49 2.85 -34.80
C ASN A 326 -5.82 4.35 -34.71
N TYR A 327 -4.79 5.15 -34.41
CA TYR A 327 -4.92 6.60 -34.34
C TYR A 327 -4.66 7.25 -35.69
N PHE A 328 -5.40 8.31 -35.98
CA PHE A 328 -5.18 9.14 -37.16
C PHE A 328 -5.42 10.62 -36.82
N LYS A 329 -4.83 11.50 -37.66
CA LYS A 329 -4.98 12.95 -37.49
C LYS A 329 -5.94 13.52 -38.54
N LYS A 330 -6.85 14.39 -38.12
CA LYS A 330 -7.65 15.26 -39.01
C LYS A 330 -7.60 16.68 -38.44
N SER A 331 -7.09 17.63 -39.23
CA SER A 331 -6.78 18.99 -38.73
C SER A 331 -5.90 18.93 -37.47
N ASN A 332 -6.30 19.60 -36.42
CA ASN A 332 -5.62 19.60 -35.13
C ASN A 332 -6.11 18.51 -34.16
N ASN A 333 -7.06 17.65 -34.59
CA ASN A 333 -7.59 16.58 -33.79
C ASN A 333 -6.83 15.28 -33.97
N ILE A 334 -6.78 14.46 -32.91
CA ILE A 334 -6.32 13.08 -32.96
C ILE A 334 -7.54 12.20 -32.67
N LEU A 335 -7.77 11.26 -33.55
CA LEU A 335 -8.95 10.39 -33.53
C LEU A 335 -8.54 8.92 -33.50
N LYS A 336 -9.46 8.09 -33.06
CA LYS A 336 -9.38 6.64 -33.08
C LYS A 336 -10.72 6.08 -33.58
N ASN A 337 -10.70 5.11 -34.49
CA ASN A 337 -11.92 4.40 -34.86
C ASN A 337 -12.36 3.50 -33.71
N PHE A 338 -13.65 3.52 -33.39
CA PHE A 338 -14.28 2.70 -32.39
C PHE A 338 -15.65 2.23 -32.93
N GLU A 339 -15.71 0.95 -33.37
CA GLU A 339 -16.87 0.41 -34.08
C GLU A 339 -17.25 1.30 -35.27
N ASP A 340 -18.51 1.75 -35.35
CA ASP A 340 -19.01 2.66 -36.37
C ASP A 340 -18.75 4.15 -36.04
N ASN A 341 -18.19 4.45 -34.86
CA ASN A 341 -17.92 5.80 -34.36
C ASN A 341 -16.42 6.15 -34.43
N CYS A 342 -16.09 7.40 -34.09
CA CYS A 342 -14.71 7.85 -33.85
C CYS A 342 -14.59 8.47 -32.46
N ASP A 343 -13.63 8.03 -31.69
CA ASP A 343 -13.26 8.71 -30.44
C ASP A 343 -12.36 9.91 -30.75
N ILE A 344 -12.67 11.08 -30.24
CA ILE A 344 -11.78 12.25 -30.28
C ILE A 344 -10.83 12.12 -29.09
N ILE A 345 -9.64 11.63 -29.36
CA ILE A 345 -8.62 11.35 -28.33
C ILE A 345 -7.96 12.64 -27.86
N PHE A 346 -7.68 13.57 -28.79
CA PHE A 346 -7.23 14.92 -28.50
C PHE A 346 -8.07 15.92 -29.26
N ASN A 347 -8.70 16.84 -28.54
CA ASN A 347 -9.55 17.85 -29.12
C ASN A 347 -8.76 19.12 -29.47
N GLY A 348 -8.46 19.29 -30.77
CA GLY A 348 -7.81 20.47 -31.32
C GLY A 348 -8.77 21.65 -31.57
N ILE A 349 -10.05 21.54 -31.18
CA ILE A 349 -11.09 22.60 -31.31
C ILE A 349 -11.49 22.92 -32.75
N ASP A 350 -11.01 22.20 -33.73
CA ASP A 350 -11.37 22.36 -35.14
C ASP A 350 -11.98 21.09 -35.70
N PHE A 351 -13.29 21.12 -35.93
CA PHE A 351 -14.05 19.98 -36.41
C PHE A 351 -14.40 20.08 -37.91
N SER A 352 -13.93 21.11 -38.62
CA SER A 352 -14.34 21.44 -39.98
C SER A 352 -14.08 20.37 -41.01
N ASN A 353 -13.04 19.52 -40.78
CA ASN A 353 -12.61 18.47 -41.72
C ASN A 353 -12.99 17.05 -41.30
N LEU A 354 -13.93 16.90 -40.36
CA LEU A 354 -14.42 15.60 -39.96
C LEU A 354 -15.46 15.04 -40.97
N ASP A 355 -15.66 13.73 -40.95
CA ASP A 355 -16.61 13.06 -41.85
C ASP A 355 -18.05 13.30 -41.40
N ASN A 356 -18.94 13.71 -42.31
CA ASN A 356 -20.32 14.07 -41.96
C ASN A 356 -21.20 12.85 -41.64
N ASP A 357 -20.80 11.67 -42.08
CA ASP A 357 -21.53 10.41 -41.92
C ASP A 357 -21.21 9.63 -40.65
N LYS A 358 -20.23 10.15 -39.85
CA LYS A 358 -19.78 9.49 -38.63
C LYS A 358 -20.31 10.20 -37.38
N LYS A 359 -20.41 9.41 -36.28
CA LYS A 359 -20.57 9.93 -34.92
C LYS A 359 -19.21 10.03 -34.23
N TYR A 360 -19.09 10.96 -33.31
CA TYR A 360 -17.86 11.29 -32.61
C TYR A 360 -18.07 11.27 -31.10
N ASN A 361 -17.27 10.46 -30.40
CA ASN A 361 -17.26 10.42 -28.97
C ASN A 361 -16.28 11.46 -28.44
N LEU A 362 -16.72 12.33 -27.57
CA LEU A 362 -15.94 13.42 -27.00
C LEU A 362 -16.03 13.42 -25.47
N LEU A 363 -14.92 13.65 -24.78
CA LEU A 363 -14.89 13.87 -23.35
C LEU A 363 -15.46 15.25 -23.04
N ILE A 364 -16.51 15.29 -22.23
CA ILE A 364 -17.27 16.49 -21.87
C ILE A 364 -17.21 16.68 -20.36
N ASP A 365 -17.13 17.93 -19.90
CA ASP A 365 -17.32 18.28 -18.50
C ASP A 365 -18.75 18.77 -18.22
N HIS A 366 -19.16 18.74 -16.96
CA HIS A 366 -20.51 19.11 -16.51
C HIS A 366 -20.92 20.57 -16.83
N SER A 367 -19.97 21.45 -17.16
CA SER A 367 -20.31 22.80 -17.62
C SER A 367 -21.18 22.78 -18.88
N LEU A 368 -21.27 21.64 -19.55
CA LEU A 368 -22.08 21.38 -20.74
C LEU A 368 -23.23 20.38 -20.45
N ASN A 369 -23.93 20.54 -19.34
CA ASN A 369 -25.08 19.70 -18.92
C ASN A 369 -26.18 19.50 -20.00
N LYS A 370 -26.25 20.38 -20.97
CA LYS A 370 -27.19 20.29 -22.11
C LYS A 370 -26.98 19.04 -22.99
N TYR A 371 -25.91 18.28 -22.79
CA TYR A 371 -25.60 17.06 -23.54
C TYR A 371 -25.68 15.78 -22.70
N LEU A 372 -26.29 15.82 -21.51
CA LEU A 372 -26.43 14.64 -20.65
C LEU A 372 -27.28 13.52 -21.28
N ASP A 373 -28.18 13.85 -22.16
CA ASP A 373 -28.99 12.90 -22.95
C ASP A 373 -28.14 12.09 -23.96
N LYS A 374 -26.93 12.56 -24.29
CA LYS A 374 -25.97 11.93 -25.21
C LYS A 374 -24.87 11.18 -24.53
N LYS A 375 -24.93 11.06 -23.19
CA LYS A 375 -23.91 10.44 -22.38
C LYS A 375 -23.84 8.93 -22.63
N GLU A 376 -22.65 8.44 -22.95
CA GLU A 376 -22.34 7.03 -23.10
C GLU A 376 -21.88 6.43 -21.76
N PHE A 377 -20.91 7.07 -21.10
CA PHE A 377 -20.40 6.63 -19.78
C PHE A 377 -19.73 7.76 -19.00
N ASP A 378 -19.72 7.59 -17.66
CA ASP A 378 -19.00 8.48 -16.74
C ASP A 378 -17.51 8.27 -16.83
N TYR A 379 -16.76 9.37 -16.68
CA TYR A 379 -15.30 9.34 -16.64
C TYR A 379 -14.81 10.17 -15.45
N ILE A 380 -13.81 9.68 -14.74
CA ILE A 380 -13.24 10.36 -13.57
C ILE A 380 -11.80 10.71 -13.90
N PHE A 381 -11.47 12.00 -13.85
CA PHE A 381 -10.10 12.46 -13.87
C PHE A 381 -9.66 12.82 -12.46
N GLY A 382 -8.43 12.49 -12.09
CA GLY A 382 -7.88 12.86 -10.80
C GLY A 382 -6.41 13.23 -10.90
N TYR A 383 -5.97 14.03 -9.93
CA TYR A 383 -4.58 14.42 -9.81
C TYR A 383 -4.20 14.71 -8.35
N ARG A 384 -2.91 14.63 -8.06
CA ARG A 384 -2.31 15.11 -6.81
C ARG A 384 -1.06 15.91 -7.16
N LEU A 385 -1.02 17.16 -6.72
CA LEU A 385 0.12 18.06 -6.94
C LEU A 385 1.27 17.71 -5.98
N PHE A 386 2.49 17.76 -6.50
CA PHE A 386 3.73 17.71 -5.71
C PHE A 386 4.34 19.10 -5.59
N ASP A 387 4.07 19.98 -6.58
CA ASP A 387 4.54 21.37 -6.64
C ASP A 387 3.36 22.32 -6.42
N THR A 388 3.40 23.09 -5.34
CA THR A 388 2.33 24.03 -4.96
C THR A 388 2.18 25.22 -5.90
N SER A 389 3.17 25.47 -6.79
CA SER A 389 3.06 26.52 -7.82
C SER A 389 1.92 26.27 -8.82
N PHE A 390 1.42 25.02 -8.90
CA PHE A 390 0.29 24.64 -9.73
C PHE A 390 -1.07 24.69 -9.00
N ASN A 391 -1.13 25.18 -7.76
CA ASN A 391 -2.39 25.31 -7.03
C ASN A 391 -3.35 26.25 -7.77
N GLY A 392 -4.57 25.76 -8.01
CA GLY A 392 -5.63 26.50 -8.72
C GLY A 392 -5.51 26.48 -10.24
N VAL A 393 -4.48 25.85 -10.81
CA VAL A 393 -4.36 25.70 -12.27
C VAL A 393 -5.31 24.58 -12.75
N SER A 394 -6.06 24.87 -13.79
CA SER A 394 -6.98 23.90 -14.41
C SER A 394 -6.27 22.97 -15.40
N PHE A 395 -6.88 21.82 -15.69
CA PHE A 395 -6.42 20.90 -16.72
C PHE A 395 -7.35 20.96 -17.93
N LYS A 396 -6.78 20.94 -19.14
CA LYS A 396 -7.50 20.52 -20.34
C LYS A 396 -7.50 18.99 -20.36
N LYS A 397 -8.67 18.40 -20.14
CA LYS A 397 -8.82 16.95 -20.10
C LYS A 397 -9.11 16.44 -21.52
N ASP A 398 -8.27 15.51 -21.95
CA ASP A 398 -8.43 14.83 -23.23
C ASP A 398 -8.20 13.32 -23.01
N LEU A 399 -8.86 12.47 -23.80
CA LEU A 399 -8.72 11.01 -23.70
C LEU A 399 -7.29 10.52 -23.97
N ILE A 400 -6.47 11.35 -24.67
CA ILE A 400 -5.07 11.04 -24.91
C ILE A 400 -4.23 10.90 -23.62
N MET A 401 -4.70 11.49 -22.52
CA MET A 401 -4.03 11.40 -21.23
C MET A 401 -4.25 10.06 -20.54
N SER A 402 -5.27 9.31 -20.96
CA SER A 402 -5.71 8.07 -20.33
C SER A 402 -4.89 6.86 -20.82
N ASP A 403 -4.71 5.89 -19.92
CA ASP A 403 -4.16 4.57 -20.21
C ASP A 403 -5.17 3.64 -20.93
N VAL A 404 -6.45 3.97 -20.89
CA VAL A 404 -7.54 3.17 -21.49
C VAL A 404 -7.68 3.42 -22.98
N PHE A 405 -7.55 4.66 -23.44
CA PHE A 405 -7.77 5.09 -24.84
C PHE A 405 -6.50 5.15 -25.67
#